data_0efff56868ba9f30a1120642cbed1056
#
_entry.id   0efff56868ba9f30a1120642cbed1056
#
_cell.length_a   1.000
_cell.length_b   1.000
_cell.length_c   1.000
_cell.angle_alpha   90.00
_cell.angle_beta   90.00
_cell.angle_gamma   90.00
#
_symmetry.space_group_name_H-M   'P 1'
#
loop_
_entity.id
_entity.type
_entity.pdbx_description
1 polymer ?
#
loop_
_entity_poly.entity_id
_entity_poly.type
_entity_poly.pdbx_seq_one_letter_code
_entity_poly.pdbx_strand_id
1 'polypeptide(L)'
;MFYEYHNYPDDKLKIIYHKNTKRSCTEPLSLHFHENIELLLFLEGSATVRSDNELFSVEPGDIAVIAPNHLHTIIPSGISCRYHCLIIDKNIYGRLFEDCSYSYINKTSYPRTNEIYLKVFECLEQKMPFYRQEAASLLCLLITLILRQGENSVIVKEPGASVKKSNIASSAIKYMYEHFSEKISIDDICKASGFSKYYFCRCFKEATGQTPLWHLNYIRCRSARSMLIDGKYNVTETGNKCGFSDSSYFCKTYKKYFGRTPHEDYMYTGKISGADSAIPNTEYF
;
A
#
# COMPACT_ATOMS: atom_id res chain seq x y z
N MET A 1 -5.41 -9.32 3.83
CA MET A 1 -5.13 -8.77 2.49
C MET A 1 -5.92 -7.49 2.29
N PHE A 2 -5.28 -6.40 1.91
CA PHE A 2 -5.93 -5.10 1.70
C PHE A 2 -5.19 -4.30 0.61
N TYR A 3 -5.87 -3.30 0.04
CA TYR A 3 -5.21 -2.29 -0.78
C TYR A 3 -4.67 -1.20 0.14
N GLU A 4 -3.41 -0.84 -0.01
CA GLU A 4 -2.79 0.25 0.71
C GLU A 4 -2.92 1.55 -0.11
N TYR A 5 -3.66 2.50 0.44
CA TYR A 5 -3.81 3.81 -0.16
C TYR A 5 -2.71 4.75 0.35
N HIS A 6 -1.99 5.36 -0.56
CA HIS A 6 -0.87 6.23 -0.24
C HIS A 6 -1.25 7.71 -0.31
N ASN A 7 -1.13 8.42 0.81
CA ASN A 7 -1.16 9.87 0.86
C ASN A 7 0.28 10.38 0.86
N TYR A 8 0.63 11.15 -0.15
CA TYR A 8 2.00 11.66 -0.27
C TYR A 8 2.19 12.89 0.62
N PRO A 9 3.24 12.92 1.47
CA PRO A 9 3.54 14.08 2.31
C PRO A 9 4.02 15.29 1.49
N ASP A 10 4.43 15.07 0.25
CA ASP A 10 4.83 16.10 -0.72
C ASP A 10 4.17 15.80 -2.08
N ASP A 11 3.12 16.54 -2.41
CA ASP A 11 2.36 16.37 -3.67
C ASP A 11 3.19 16.61 -4.93
N LYS A 12 4.30 17.35 -4.83
CA LYS A 12 5.18 17.64 -5.97
C LYS A 12 6.17 16.52 -6.23
N LEU A 13 6.64 15.87 -5.17
CA LEU A 13 7.63 14.78 -5.27
C LEU A 13 6.98 13.40 -5.27
N LYS A 14 5.81 13.23 -4.60
CA LYS A 14 5.04 11.98 -4.56
C LYS A 14 5.87 10.74 -4.21
N ILE A 15 6.65 10.85 -3.15
CA ILE A 15 7.44 9.76 -2.58
C ILE A 15 7.07 9.62 -1.12
N ILE A 16 6.91 8.39 -0.68
CA ILE A 16 6.78 8.03 0.73
C ILE A 16 8.05 7.30 1.14
N TYR A 17 8.56 7.57 2.33
CA TYR A 17 9.72 6.89 2.88
C TYR A 17 9.51 6.58 4.36
N HIS A 18 9.92 5.38 4.76
CA HIS A 18 9.78 4.89 6.13
C HIS A 18 11.00 4.10 6.59
N LYS A 19 11.30 4.21 7.90
CA LYS A 19 12.23 3.32 8.62
C LYS A 19 11.39 2.31 9.38
N ASN A 20 11.47 1.05 9.01
CA ASN A 20 10.61 0.00 9.55
C ASN A 20 11.42 -1.06 10.31
N THR A 21 10.81 -1.60 11.36
CA THR A 21 11.25 -2.81 12.03
C THR A 21 10.06 -3.75 12.13
N LYS A 22 10.15 -4.92 11.51
CA LYS A 22 9.11 -5.95 11.54
C LYS A 22 9.52 -7.08 12.46
N ARG A 23 8.59 -7.51 13.36
CA ARG A 23 8.79 -8.59 14.32
C ARG A 23 8.00 -9.82 13.92
N SER A 24 8.60 -10.99 14.11
CA SER A 24 8.02 -12.28 13.68
C SER A 24 6.74 -12.69 14.42
N CYS A 25 6.55 -12.24 15.66
CA CYS A 25 5.54 -12.81 16.55
C CYS A 25 4.35 -11.89 16.88
N THR A 26 4.34 -10.65 16.43
CA THR A 26 3.37 -9.65 16.92
C THR A 26 2.46 -9.05 15.85
N GLU A 27 2.77 -9.25 14.57
CA GLU A 27 1.98 -8.66 13.48
C GLU A 27 1.38 -9.76 12.61
N PRO A 28 0.05 -9.74 12.40
CA PRO A 28 -0.55 -10.59 11.37
C PRO A 28 0.11 -10.24 10.02
N LEU A 29 0.32 -11.26 9.19
CA LEU A 29 0.82 -11.09 7.82
C LEU A 29 -0.05 -10.07 7.10
N SER A 30 0.43 -8.83 7.05
CA SER A 30 -0.27 -7.75 6.35
C SER A 30 -0.04 -7.91 4.85
N LEU A 31 -0.74 -8.87 4.25
CA LEU A 31 -0.72 -9.09 2.82
C LEU A 31 -1.48 -7.96 2.15
N HIS A 32 -0.79 -7.09 1.40
CA HIS A 32 -1.35 -5.90 0.77
C HIS A 32 -0.82 -5.71 -0.64
N PHE A 33 -1.40 -4.77 -1.37
CA PHE A 33 -0.93 -4.34 -2.68
C PHE A 33 -1.29 -2.87 -2.92
N HIS A 34 -0.56 -2.21 -3.79
CA HIS A 34 -0.76 -0.82 -4.20
C HIS A 34 -0.28 -0.62 -5.64
N GLU A 35 -0.66 0.50 -6.25
CA GLU A 35 -0.34 0.80 -7.65
C GLU A 35 1.08 1.40 -7.87
N ASN A 36 1.84 1.57 -6.81
CA ASN A 36 3.15 2.21 -6.81
C ASN A 36 4.27 1.17 -6.81
N ILE A 37 5.48 1.57 -7.22
CA ILE A 37 6.66 0.75 -7.01
C ILE A 37 7.16 0.94 -5.58
N GLU A 38 7.55 -0.16 -4.92
CA GLU A 38 8.14 -0.12 -3.59
C GLU A 38 9.52 -0.75 -3.60
N LEU A 39 10.46 -0.07 -2.96
CA LEU A 39 11.84 -0.49 -2.81
C LEU A 39 12.15 -0.64 -1.32
N LEU A 40 12.61 -1.83 -0.91
CA LEU A 40 12.87 -2.18 0.49
C LEU A 40 14.35 -2.51 0.68
N LEU A 41 15.14 -1.60 1.24
CA LEU A 41 16.54 -1.86 1.60
C LEU A 41 16.60 -2.50 2.99
N PHE A 42 17.01 -3.75 3.07
CA PHE A 42 17.19 -4.47 4.32
C PHE A 42 18.52 -4.08 4.97
N LEU A 43 18.47 -3.74 6.26
CA LEU A 43 19.59 -3.24 7.03
C LEU A 43 20.06 -4.24 8.10
N GLU A 44 19.11 -4.95 8.72
CA GLU A 44 19.37 -5.92 9.79
C GLU A 44 18.36 -7.06 9.73
N GLY A 45 18.82 -8.25 10.09
CA GLY A 45 18.02 -9.46 10.05
C GLY A 45 17.66 -9.89 8.63
N SER A 46 17.24 -11.14 8.46
CA SER A 46 16.80 -11.70 7.19
C SER A 46 15.28 -11.86 7.18
N ALA A 47 14.72 -11.89 5.98
CA ALA A 47 13.29 -12.10 5.78
C ALA A 47 13.01 -12.89 4.50
N THR A 48 11.81 -13.45 4.40
CA THR A 48 11.23 -13.91 3.15
C THR A 48 10.23 -12.86 2.68
N VAL A 49 10.43 -12.37 1.48
CA VAL A 49 9.47 -11.49 0.80
C VAL A 49 8.60 -12.36 -0.08
N ARG A 50 7.29 -12.20 0.08
CA ARG A 50 6.31 -12.72 -0.85
C ARG A 50 5.88 -11.60 -1.80
N SER A 51 5.92 -11.86 -3.10
CA SER A 51 5.39 -10.98 -4.14
C SER A 51 4.55 -11.83 -5.10
N ASP A 52 3.23 -11.69 -5.03
CA ASP A 52 2.25 -12.58 -5.70
C ASP A 52 2.50 -14.06 -5.37
N ASN A 53 2.91 -14.84 -6.36
CA ASN A 53 3.21 -16.27 -6.22
C ASN A 53 4.70 -16.56 -5.98
N GLU A 54 5.54 -15.55 -5.94
CA GLU A 54 6.97 -15.69 -5.75
C GLU A 54 7.35 -15.49 -4.28
N LEU A 55 8.29 -16.30 -3.83
CA LEU A 55 8.91 -16.21 -2.51
C LEU A 55 10.42 -16.11 -2.72
N PHE A 56 11.04 -15.10 -2.16
CA PHE A 56 12.49 -14.94 -2.21
C PHE A 56 13.04 -14.44 -0.88
N SER A 57 14.21 -14.93 -0.52
CA SER A 57 14.91 -14.51 0.70
C SER A 57 15.66 -13.22 0.48
N VAL A 58 15.70 -12.39 1.53
CA VAL A 58 16.46 -11.15 1.58
C VAL A 58 17.32 -11.12 2.84
N GLU A 59 18.49 -10.50 2.71
CA GLU A 59 19.47 -10.35 3.76
C GLU A 59 19.91 -8.88 3.87
N PRO A 60 20.63 -8.47 4.92
CA PRO A 60 21.18 -7.12 5.02
C PRO A 60 22.00 -6.76 3.77
N GLY A 61 21.70 -5.62 3.18
CA GLY A 61 22.28 -5.14 1.93
C GLY A 61 21.45 -5.48 0.68
N ASP A 62 20.42 -6.33 0.78
CA ASP A 62 19.50 -6.55 -0.32
C ASP A 62 18.47 -5.42 -0.42
N ILE A 63 18.15 -5.01 -1.65
CA ILE A 63 16.98 -4.19 -1.97
C ILE A 63 15.95 -5.11 -2.63
N ALA A 64 14.83 -5.35 -1.96
CA ALA A 64 13.67 -5.97 -2.59
C ALA A 64 12.93 -4.94 -3.44
N VAL A 65 12.49 -5.36 -4.62
CA VAL A 65 11.73 -4.54 -5.57
C VAL A 65 10.34 -5.13 -5.71
N ILE A 66 9.34 -4.39 -5.25
CA ILE A 66 7.94 -4.75 -5.36
C ILE A 66 7.33 -3.99 -6.52
N ALA A 67 6.88 -4.72 -7.52
CA ALA A 67 6.25 -4.14 -8.69
C ALA A 67 4.84 -3.59 -8.37
N PRO A 68 4.37 -2.59 -9.13
CA PRO A 68 3.01 -2.08 -9.01
C PRO A 68 1.97 -3.19 -9.09
N ASN A 69 0.97 -3.14 -8.21
CA ASN A 69 -0.14 -4.08 -8.13
C ASN A 69 0.22 -5.53 -7.75
N HIS A 70 1.44 -5.79 -7.31
CA HIS A 70 1.82 -7.09 -6.76
C HIS A 70 1.37 -7.21 -5.31
N LEU A 71 0.71 -8.32 -5.01
CA LEU A 71 0.31 -8.66 -3.65
C LEU A 71 1.53 -9.12 -2.88
N HIS A 72 1.90 -8.39 -1.83
CA HIS A 72 3.15 -8.65 -1.13
C HIS A 72 3.05 -8.59 0.39
N THR A 73 4.03 -9.20 1.03
CA THR A 73 4.25 -9.14 2.48
C THR A 73 5.70 -9.53 2.80
N ILE A 74 6.18 -9.07 3.96
CA ILE A 74 7.50 -9.37 4.50
C ILE A 74 7.33 -10.29 5.71
N ILE A 75 8.04 -11.40 5.71
CA ILE A 75 8.02 -12.41 6.78
C ILE A 75 9.43 -12.51 7.34
N PRO A 76 9.73 -11.96 8.54
CA PRO A 76 11.04 -12.10 9.15
C PRO A 76 11.42 -13.58 9.34
N SER A 77 12.66 -13.94 8.99
CA SER A 77 13.18 -15.31 9.16
C SER A 77 13.66 -15.59 10.59
N GLY A 78 13.87 -14.53 11.39
CA GLY A 78 14.24 -14.57 12.79
C GLY A 78 13.26 -13.80 13.67
N ILE A 79 13.75 -13.21 14.76
CA ILE A 79 12.93 -12.42 15.70
C ILE A 79 12.40 -11.16 15.02
N SER A 80 13.23 -10.49 14.25
CA SER A 80 12.86 -9.25 13.54
C SER A 80 13.77 -9.00 12.34
N CYS A 81 13.33 -8.13 11.44
CA CYS A 81 14.16 -7.51 10.42
C CYS A 81 13.92 -6.00 10.41
N ARG A 82 14.97 -5.22 10.07
CA ARG A 82 14.91 -3.77 9.92
C ARG A 82 15.21 -3.38 8.49
N TYR A 83 14.39 -2.53 7.92
CA TYR A 83 14.51 -2.08 6.54
C TYR A 83 14.05 -0.65 6.36
N HIS A 84 14.58 0.01 5.35
CA HIS A 84 14.05 1.27 4.82
C HIS A 84 13.13 0.98 3.65
N CYS A 85 12.03 1.72 3.57
CA CYS A 85 11.03 1.62 2.51
C CYS A 85 10.97 2.92 1.73
N LEU A 86 10.98 2.84 0.40
CA LEU A 86 10.68 3.92 -0.52
C LEU A 86 9.50 3.49 -1.41
N ILE A 87 8.40 4.25 -1.37
CA ILE A 87 7.24 4.04 -2.24
C ILE A 87 7.19 5.21 -3.21
N ILE A 88 7.26 4.93 -4.49
CA ILE A 88 7.38 5.91 -5.58
C ILE A 88 6.12 5.86 -6.43
N ASP A 89 5.46 7.02 -6.58
CA ASP A 89 4.23 7.15 -7.38
C ASP A 89 4.45 6.64 -8.82
N LYS A 90 3.50 5.83 -9.28
CA LYS A 90 3.56 5.22 -10.62
C LYS A 90 3.71 6.21 -11.76
N ASN A 91 3.18 7.44 -11.60
CA ASN A 91 3.25 8.44 -12.68
C ASN A 91 4.64 9.07 -12.78
N ILE A 92 5.39 9.15 -11.67
CA ILE A 92 6.80 9.56 -11.72
C ILE A 92 7.61 8.49 -12.41
N TYR A 93 7.44 7.25 -11.98
CA TYR A 93 8.11 6.11 -12.56
C TYR A 93 7.75 5.91 -14.05
N GLY A 94 6.46 5.92 -14.40
CA GLY A 94 6.00 5.75 -15.77
C GLY A 94 6.58 6.77 -16.74
N ARG A 95 6.59 8.06 -16.38
CA ARG A 95 7.14 9.11 -17.23
C ARG A 95 8.63 8.96 -17.57
N LEU A 96 9.39 8.35 -16.66
CA LEU A 96 10.84 8.18 -16.83
C LEU A 96 11.18 6.90 -17.62
N PHE A 97 10.26 5.93 -17.67
CA PHE A 97 10.54 4.58 -18.14
C PHE A 97 9.42 4.02 -19.04
N GLU A 98 8.64 4.87 -19.71
CA GLU A 98 7.46 4.52 -20.52
C GLU A 98 7.76 3.49 -21.63
N ASP A 99 8.97 3.52 -22.17
CA ASP A 99 9.40 2.65 -23.29
C ASP A 99 10.19 1.41 -22.85
N CYS A 100 10.34 1.19 -21.55
CA CYS A 100 11.10 0.05 -21.06
C CYS A 100 10.18 -1.15 -20.86
N SER A 101 10.39 -2.22 -21.61
CA SER A 101 9.81 -3.54 -21.29
C SER A 101 10.52 -4.08 -20.05
N TYR A 102 9.84 -4.02 -18.88
CA TYR A 102 10.45 -4.35 -17.60
C TYR A 102 10.55 -5.84 -17.40
N SER A 103 11.78 -6.35 -17.29
CA SER A 103 12.04 -7.56 -16.53
C SER A 103 12.12 -7.15 -15.07
N TYR A 104 11.11 -7.49 -14.27
CA TYR A 104 11.12 -7.17 -12.85
C TYR A 104 12.20 -8.01 -12.16
N ILE A 105 13.16 -7.31 -11.55
CA ILE A 105 14.09 -7.92 -10.62
C ILE A 105 13.39 -7.93 -9.26
N ASN A 106 13.31 -9.09 -8.62
CA ASN A 106 12.73 -9.18 -7.28
C ASN A 106 13.67 -8.64 -6.20
N LYS A 107 14.97 -8.70 -6.41
CA LYS A 107 15.96 -8.14 -5.51
C LYS A 107 17.29 -7.80 -6.20
N THR A 108 18.03 -6.90 -5.60
CA THR A 108 19.40 -6.54 -5.95
C THR A 108 20.24 -6.31 -4.69
N SER A 109 21.52 -6.63 -4.74
CA SER A 109 22.50 -6.43 -3.65
C SER A 109 23.74 -5.66 -4.09
N TYR A 110 23.64 -4.86 -5.14
CA TYR A 110 24.78 -4.14 -5.70
C TYR A 110 25.18 -2.95 -4.79
N PRO A 111 26.45 -2.85 -4.36
CA PRO A 111 26.87 -1.81 -3.43
C PRO A 111 26.56 -0.38 -3.90
N ARG A 112 26.75 -0.09 -5.20
CA ARG A 112 26.42 1.21 -5.78
C ARG A 112 24.92 1.53 -5.73
N THR A 113 24.07 0.54 -5.90
CA THR A 113 22.61 0.71 -5.83
C THR A 113 22.21 1.05 -4.39
N ASN A 114 22.79 0.36 -3.41
CA ASN A 114 22.58 0.63 -1.99
C ASN A 114 23.06 2.03 -1.58
N GLU A 115 24.23 2.46 -2.07
CA GLU A 115 24.74 3.81 -1.84
C GLU A 115 23.76 4.88 -2.35
N ILE A 116 23.27 4.74 -3.58
CA ILE A 116 22.30 5.68 -4.14
C ILE A 116 20.98 5.65 -3.39
N TYR A 117 20.51 4.46 -2.99
CA TYR A 117 19.30 4.33 -2.17
C TYR A 117 19.41 5.12 -0.86
N LEU A 118 20.53 4.98 -0.14
CA LEU A 118 20.76 5.69 1.11
C LEU A 118 20.88 7.20 0.91
N LYS A 119 21.48 7.67 -0.19
CA LYS A 119 21.50 9.09 -0.57
C LYS A 119 20.11 9.66 -0.83
N VAL A 120 19.23 8.89 -1.51
CA VAL A 120 17.81 9.29 -1.67
C VAL A 120 17.18 9.48 -0.31
N PHE A 121 17.37 8.52 0.58
CA PHE A 121 16.76 8.52 1.90
C PHE A 121 17.25 9.73 2.74
N GLU A 122 18.56 9.96 2.76
CA GLU A 122 19.17 11.10 3.44
C GLU A 122 18.66 12.45 2.90
N CYS A 123 18.59 12.59 1.57
CA CYS A 123 18.07 13.78 0.90
C CYS A 123 16.62 14.08 1.32
N LEU A 124 15.77 13.03 1.40
CA LEU A 124 14.37 13.16 1.83
C LEU A 124 14.22 13.50 3.32
N GLU A 125 15.15 13.08 4.16
CA GLU A 125 15.17 13.41 5.60
C GLU A 125 15.66 14.84 5.87
N GLN A 126 16.78 15.23 5.24
CA GLN A 126 17.42 16.53 5.50
C GLN A 126 16.69 17.71 4.87
N LYS A 127 16.01 17.49 3.74
CA LYS A 127 15.24 18.51 3.00
C LYS A 127 16.00 19.82 2.78
N MET A 128 17.27 19.71 2.40
CA MET A 128 18.09 20.87 2.05
C MET A 128 17.50 21.64 0.86
N PRO A 129 17.85 22.90 0.61
CA PRO A 129 17.40 23.63 -0.57
C PRO A 129 17.55 22.79 -1.85
N PHE A 130 16.50 22.74 -2.67
CA PHE A 130 16.41 21.94 -3.91
C PHE A 130 16.39 20.40 -3.70
N TYR A 131 16.10 19.91 -2.50
CA TYR A 131 16.05 18.47 -2.20
C TYR A 131 15.11 17.67 -3.15
N ARG A 132 14.04 18.30 -3.67
CA ARG A 132 13.12 17.63 -4.60
C ARG A 132 13.81 17.28 -5.93
N GLN A 133 14.60 18.20 -6.46
CA GLN A 133 15.35 18.02 -7.70
C GLN A 133 16.47 16.98 -7.51
N GLU A 134 17.15 17.05 -6.38
CA GLU A 134 18.18 16.10 -6.00
C GLU A 134 17.59 14.69 -5.81
N ALA A 135 16.52 14.53 -5.02
CA ALA A 135 15.85 13.27 -4.83
C ALA A 135 15.33 12.68 -6.15
N ALA A 136 14.72 13.49 -7.02
CA ALA A 136 14.26 13.03 -8.33
C ALA A 136 15.40 12.52 -9.22
N SER A 137 16.55 13.20 -9.22
CA SER A 137 17.75 12.80 -9.96
C SER A 137 18.35 11.49 -9.43
N LEU A 138 18.47 11.39 -8.10
CA LEU A 138 18.96 10.18 -7.42
C LEU A 138 18.02 8.98 -7.65
N LEU A 139 16.70 9.19 -7.62
CA LEU A 139 15.72 8.15 -7.91
C LEU A 139 15.81 7.67 -9.34
N CYS A 140 15.94 8.58 -10.30
CA CYS A 140 16.15 8.22 -11.69
C CYS A 140 17.39 7.35 -11.87
N LEU A 141 18.50 7.73 -11.22
CA LEU A 141 19.72 6.93 -11.21
C LEU A 141 19.53 5.57 -10.53
N LEU A 142 18.87 5.54 -9.36
CA LEU A 142 18.59 4.31 -8.61
C LEU A 142 17.81 3.30 -9.45
N ILE A 143 16.70 3.73 -10.03
CA ILE A 143 15.86 2.87 -10.87
C ILE A 143 16.64 2.40 -12.11
N THR A 144 17.40 3.30 -12.75
CA THR A 144 18.26 2.93 -13.90
C THR A 144 19.26 1.84 -13.53
N LEU A 145 19.90 1.95 -12.35
CA LEU A 145 20.85 0.92 -11.88
C LEU A 145 20.16 -0.41 -11.60
N ILE A 146 18.96 -0.37 -11.02
CA ILE A 146 18.14 -1.57 -10.78
C ILE A 146 17.79 -2.22 -12.13
N LEU A 147 17.29 -1.48 -13.09
CA LEU A 147 16.88 -2.01 -14.40
C LEU A 147 18.05 -2.63 -15.19
N ARG A 148 19.23 -1.99 -15.18
CA ARG A 148 20.43 -2.53 -15.84
C ARG A 148 20.87 -3.89 -15.29
N GLN A 149 20.56 -4.20 -14.06
CA GLN A 149 20.84 -5.51 -13.48
C GLN A 149 19.85 -6.58 -13.96
N GLY A 150 18.63 -6.18 -14.32
CA GLY A 150 17.61 -7.05 -14.90
C GLY A 150 17.92 -7.52 -16.32
N GLU A 151 18.60 -6.70 -17.10
CA GLU A 151 19.01 -7.10 -18.45
C GLU A 151 19.90 -8.36 -18.48
N ASN A 152 20.62 -8.62 -17.39
CA ASN A 152 21.43 -9.83 -17.21
C ASN A 152 20.65 -11.03 -16.64
N SER A 153 19.40 -10.84 -16.25
CA SER A 153 18.54 -11.87 -15.61
C SER A 153 17.29 -12.12 -16.46
N VAL A 154 17.46 -12.36 -17.75
CA VAL A 154 16.37 -12.46 -18.73
C VAL A 154 15.33 -13.51 -18.38
N ILE A 155 14.09 -13.09 -18.19
CA ILE A 155 12.94 -13.63 -18.96
C ILE A 155 11.87 -12.52 -18.99
N VAL A 156 11.67 -11.91 -20.16
CA VAL A 156 10.46 -11.15 -20.47
C VAL A 156 9.30 -12.14 -20.43
N LYS A 157 8.61 -12.23 -19.32
CA LYS A 157 7.27 -12.81 -19.31
C LYS A 157 6.31 -11.69 -19.65
N GLU A 158 5.59 -11.84 -20.75
CA GLU A 158 4.37 -11.06 -20.97
C GLU A 158 3.55 -11.01 -19.66
N PRO A 159 2.87 -9.89 -19.36
CA PRO A 159 2.05 -9.82 -18.14
C PRO A 159 1.11 -11.02 -18.14
N GLY A 160 1.40 -11.99 -17.28
CA GLY A 160 0.60 -13.21 -17.16
C GLY A 160 -0.84 -12.87 -16.78
N ALA A 161 -1.75 -13.83 -16.90
CA ALA A 161 -3.15 -13.68 -16.51
C ALA A 161 -3.32 -13.13 -15.07
N SER A 162 -2.33 -13.37 -14.20
CA SER A 162 -2.28 -12.83 -12.82
C SER A 162 -2.17 -11.31 -12.82
N VAL A 163 -1.28 -10.71 -13.60
CA VAL A 163 -1.08 -9.25 -13.68
C VAL A 163 -2.33 -8.55 -14.23
N LYS A 164 -3.01 -9.14 -15.22
CA LYS A 164 -4.29 -8.59 -15.71
C LYS A 164 -5.36 -8.58 -14.62
N LYS A 165 -5.44 -9.62 -13.80
CA LYS A 165 -6.40 -9.68 -12.68
C LYS A 165 -6.05 -8.68 -11.59
N SER A 166 -4.78 -8.52 -11.24
CA SER A 166 -4.31 -7.51 -10.30
C SER A 166 -4.62 -6.10 -10.79
N ASN A 167 -4.42 -5.80 -12.07
CA ASN A 167 -4.76 -4.51 -12.66
C ASN A 167 -6.27 -4.21 -12.62
N ILE A 168 -7.13 -5.22 -12.87
CA ILE A 168 -8.58 -5.09 -12.73
C ILE A 168 -8.96 -4.77 -11.28
N ALA A 169 -8.37 -5.49 -10.32
CA ALA A 169 -8.63 -5.26 -8.91
C ALA A 169 -8.17 -3.87 -8.45
N SER A 170 -6.96 -3.45 -8.83
CA SER A 170 -6.40 -2.15 -8.48
C SER A 170 -7.23 -0.99 -9.02
N SER A 171 -7.64 -1.04 -10.29
CA SER A 171 -8.49 -0.01 -10.90
C SER A 171 -9.83 0.09 -10.20
N ALA A 172 -10.43 -1.05 -9.85
CA ALA A 172 -11.69 -1.09 -9.12
C ALA A 172 -11.55 -0.55 -7.69
N ILE A 173 -10.47 -0.90 -6.99
CA ILE A 173 -10.22 -0.41 -5.63
C ILE A 173 -9.95 1.09 -5.64
N LYS A 174 -9.19 1.59 -6.63
CA LYS A 174 -9.01 3.03 -6.82
C LYS A 174 -10.37 3.73 -7.00
N TYR A 175 -11.22 3.25 -7.89
CA TYR A 175 -12.57 3.78 -8.07
C TYR A 175 -13.39 3.77 -6.76
N MET A 176 -13.30 2.66 -5.99
CA MET A 176 -13.95 2.58 -4.68
C MET A 176 -13.42 3.67 -3.71
N TYR A 177 -12.12 3.94 -3.65
CA TYR A 177 -11.54 4.99 -2.81
C TYR A 177 -11.98 6.38 -3.22
N GLU A 178 -12.08 6.65 -4.51
CA GLU A 178 -12.53 7.95 -5.04
C GLU A 178 -14.02 8.21 -4.78
N HIS A 179 -14.84 7.14 -4.70
CA HIS A 179 -16.32 7.23 -4.67
C HIS A 179 -16.98 6.55 -3.45
N PHE A 180 -16.23 6.10 -2.43
CA PHE A 180 -16.79 5.32 -1.31
C PHE A 180 -17.90 6.05 -0.54
N SER A 181 -17.85 7.38 -0.48
CA SER A 181 -18.86 8.22 0.18
C SER A 181 -20.18 8.32 -0.60
N GLU A 182 -20.18 7.94 -1.86
CA GLU A 182 -21.33 7.96 -2.74
C GLU A 182 -22.12 6.64 -2.68
N LYS A 183 -23.33 6.64 -3.22
CA LYS A 183 -24.15 5.42 -3.35
C LYS A 183 -23.72 4.58 -4.56
N ILE A 184 -22.45 4.16 -4.59
CA ILE A 184 -21.97 3.28 -5.65
C ILE A 184 -22.39 1.83 -5.41
N SER A 185 -22.75 1.15 -6.49
CA SER A 185 -23.05 -0.28 -6.55
C SER A 185 -21.90 -1.07 -7.18
N ILE A 186 -21.94 -2.39 -7.05
CA ILE A 186 -20.98 -3.26 -7.75
C ILE A 186 -21.13 -3.13 -9.28
N ASP A 187 -22.34 -2.85 -9.78
CA ASP A 187 -22.56 -2.65 -11.20
C ASP A 187 -21.90 -1.37 -11.73
N ASP A 188 -21.83 -0.30 -10.91
CA ASP A 188 -21.12 0.93 -11.27
C ASP A 188 -19.62 0.70 -11.35
N ILE A 189 -19.07 -0.06 -10.40
CA ILE A 189 -17.65 -0.45 -10.40
C ILE A 189 -17.33 -1.33 -11.62
N CYS A 190 -18.21 -2.26 -11.98
CA CYS A 190 -18.07 -3.10 -13.17
C CYS A 190 -18.07 -2.27 -14.46
N LYS A 191 -19.00 -1.31 -14.58
CA LYS A 191 -19.06 -0.40 -15.74
C LYS A 191 -17.79 0.43 -15.88
N ALA A 192 -17.28 0.98 -14.75
CA ALA A 192 -16.03 1.73 -14.74
C ALA A 192 -14.83 0.87 -15.15
N SER A 193 -14.85 -0.43 -14.86
CA SER A 193 -13.76 -1.35 -15.22
C SER A 193 -13.90 -1.96 -16.64
N GLY A 194 -15.03 -1.78 -17.32
CA GLY A 194 -15.26 -2.28 -18.68
C GLY A 194 -15.47 -3.81 -18.79
N PHE A 195 -15.75 -4.49 -17.68
CA PHE A 195 -15.92 -5.95 -17.64
C PHE A 195 -17.33 -6.37 -17.24
N SER A 196 -17.73 -7.58 -17.65
CA SER A 196 -18.97 -8.17 -17.15
C SER A 196 -18.87 -8.44 -15.64
N LYS A 197 -20.00 -8.29 -14.92
CA LYS A 197 -20.06 -8.45 -13.46
C LYS A 197 -19.49 -9.79 -12.98
N TYR A 198 -19.83 -10.87 -13.67
CA TYR A 198 -19.34 -12.21 -13.31
C TYR A 198 -17.82 -12.32 -13.44
N TYR A 199 -17.28 -11.91 -14.58
CA TYR A 199 -15.84 -11.94 -14.84
C TYR A 199 -15.09 -11.04 -13.85
N PHE A 200 -15.57 -9.80 -13.66
CA PHE A 200 -15.00 -8.85 -12.71
C PHE A 200 -14.93 -9.41 -11.29
N CYS A 201 -16.10 -9.87 -10.74
CA CYS A 201 -16.14 -10.38 -9.35
C CYS A 201 -15.23 -11.59 -9.15
N ARG A 202 -15.12 -12.47 -10.16
CA ARG A 202 -14.21 -13.61 -10.10
C ARG A 202 -12.75 -13.16 -10.10
N CYS A 203 -12.35 -12.33 -11.06
CA CYS A 203 -10.97 -11.84 -11.15
C CYS A 203 -10.58 -11.03 -9.93
N PHE A 204 -11.48 -10.18 -9.44
CA PHE A 204 -11.26 -9.39 -8.23
C PHE A 204 -11.04 -10.29 -7.02
N LYS A 205 -11.89 -11.30 -6.81
CA LYS A 205 -11.75 -12.25 -5.70
C LYS A 205 -10.50 -13.12 -5.81
N GLU A 206 -10.14 -13.54 -7.02
CA GLU A 206 -8.89 -14.29 -7.26
C GLU A 206 -7.65 -13.44 -6.97
N ALA A 207 -7.67 -12.15 -7.34
CA ALA A 207 -6.56 -11.23 -7.09
C ALA A 207 -6.46 -10.79 -5.62
N THR A 208 -7.61 -10.53 -4.96
CA THR A 208 -7.63 -9.91 -3.62
C THR A 208 -7.99 -10.87 -2.50
N GLY A 209 -8.47 -12.08 -2.81
CA GLY A 209 -9.00 -13.06 -1.86
C GLY A 209 -10.38 -12.71 -1.29
N GLN A 210 -10.93 -11.52 -1.58
CA GLN A 210 -12.18 -11.01 -1.04
C GLN A 210 -13.12 -10.51 -2.14
N THR A 211 -14.42 -10.35 -1.82
CA THR A 211 -15.37 -9.81 -2.78
C THR A 211 -15.25 -8.30 -2.92
N PRO A 212 -15.64 -7.70 -4.08
CA PRO A 212 -15.67 -6.25 -4.24
C PRO A 212 -16.51 -5.53 -3.17
N LEU A 213 -17.66 -6.08 -2.79
CA LEU A 213 -18.51 -5.52 -1.73
C LEU A 213 -17.80 -5.54 -0.36
N TRP A 214 -17.04 -6.59 -0.09
CA TRP A 214 -16.23 -6.67 1.12
C TRP A 214 -15.22 -5.50 1.17
N HIS A 215 -14.50 -5.26 0.08
CA HIS A 215 -13.53 -4.17 -0.01
C HIS A 215 -14.17 -2.79 0.11
N LEU A 216 -15.27 -2.54 -0.59
CA LEU A 216 -15.99 -1.26 -0.50
C LEU A 216 -16.43 -0.97 0.95
N ASN A 217 -17.01 -1.96 1.61
CA ASN A 217 -17.43 -1.82 3.01
C ASN A 217 -16.24 -1.63 3.95
N TYR A 218 -15.11 -2.28 3.69
CA TYR A 218 -13.89 -2.09 4.48
C TYR A 218 -13.36 -0.66 4.35
N ILE A 219 -13.27 -0.12 3.14
CA ILE A 219 -12.87 1.27 2.87
C ILE A 219 -13.79 2.24 3.64
N ARG A 220 -15.11 2.05 3.54
CA ARG A 220 -16.12 2.86 4.24
C ARG A 220 -15.94 2.81 5.75
N CYS A 221 -15.79 1.61 6.32
CA CYS A 221 -15.62 1.43 7.76
C CYS A 221 -14.28 2.00 8.26
N ARG A 222 -13.20 1.88 7.50
CA ARG A 222 -11.89 2.48 7.82
C ARG A 222 -11.97 4.00 7.84
N SER A 223 -12.60 4.61 6.85
CA SER A 223 -12.83 6.06 6.81
C SER A 223 -13.73 6.52 7.98
N ALA A 224 -14.78 5.75 8.27
CA ALA A 224 -15.65 6.02 9.40
C ALA A 224 -14.89 5.98 10.73
N ARG A 225 -13.97 5.04 10.90
CA ARG A 225 -13.16 4.93 12.13
C ARG A 225 -12.32 6.17 12.36
N SER A 226 -11.65 6.68 11.33
CA SER A 226 -10.89 7.93 11.43
C SER A 226 -11.80 9.09 11.85
N MET A 227 -12.96 9.26 11.20
CA MET A 227 -13.92 10.32 11.54
C MET A 227 -14.50 10.22 12.96
N LEU A 228 -14.70 8.99 13.45
CA LEU A 228 -15.17 8.75 14.82
C LEU A 228 -14.09 9.10 15.86
N ILE A 229 -12.85 8.76 15.57
CA ILE A 229 -11.69 9.09 16.43
C ILE A 229 -11.48 10.61 16.46
N ASP A 230 -11.67 11.32 15.37
CA ASP A 230 -11.62 12.80 15.33
C ASP A 230 -12.76 13.48 16.11
N GLY A 231 -13.81 12.73 16.46
CA GLY A 231 -14.93 13.21 17.31
C GLY A 231 -15.80 14.30 16.68
N LYS A 232 -15.60 14.65 15.41
CA LYS A 232 -16.29 15.75 14.73
C LYS A 232 -17.75 15.43 14.38
N TYR A 233 -18.07 14.15 14.17
CA TYR A 233 -19.37 13.68 13.73
C TYR A 233 -19.87 12.55 14.63
N ASN A 234 -21.18 12.50 14.89
CA ASN A 234 -21.79 11.38 15.59
C ASN A 234 -21.80 10.09 14.71
N VAL A 235 -22.15 8.96 15.31
CA VAL A 235 -22.12 7.64 14.63
C VAL A 235 -22.99 7.62 13.37
N THR A 236 -24.19 8.19 13.43
CA THR A 236 -25.13 8.21 12.30
C THR A 236 -24.62 9.10 11.17
N GLU A 237 -24.15 10.30 11.50
CA GLU A 237 -23.56 11.25 10.54
C GLU A 237 -22.33 10.64 9.86
N THR A 238 -21.47 9.99 10.64
CA THR A 238 -20.28 9.33 10.14
C THR A 238 -20.64 8.22 9.15
N GLY A 239 -21.58 7.35 9.50
CA GLY A 239 -22.06 6.29 8.60
C GLY A 239 -22.56 6.85 7.26
N ASN A 240 -23.38 7.92 7.32
CA ASN A 240 -23.92 8.57 6.12
C ASN A 240 -22.81 9.19 5.25
N LYS A 241 -21.84 9.89 5.87
CA LYS A 241 -20.68 10.48 5.17
C LYS A 241 -19.78 9.42 4.52
N CYS A 242 -19.75 8.23 5.06
CA CYS A 242 -19.00 7.10 4.51
C CYS A 242 -19.82 6.25 3.52
N GLY A 243 -20.97 6.73 3.06
CA GLY A 243 -21.75 6.07 1.99
C GLY A 243 -22.64 4.93 2.47
N PHE A 244 -22.86 4.76 3.78
CA PHE A 244 -23.86 3.84 4.29
C PHE A 244 -25.23 4.50 4.31
N SER A 245 -26.22 3.86 3.70
CA SER A 245 -27.64 4.33 3.69
C SER A 245 -28.43 3.81 4.86
N ASP A 246 -27.94 2.84 5.62
CA ASP A 246 -28.58 2.21 6.75
C ASP A 246 -27.63 2.12 7.93
N SER A 247 -28.00 2.76 9.05
CA SER A 247 -27.18 2.82 10.28
C SER A 247 -27.03 1.45 10.95
N SER A 248 -28.04 0.59 10.87
CA SER A 248 -27.97 -0.76 11.45
C SER A 248 -26.99 -1.64 10.66
N TYR A 249 -27.03 -1.53 9.32
CA TYR A 249 -26.07 -2.21 8.44
C TYR A 249 -24.65 -1.68 8.68
N PHE A 250 -24.48 -0.37 8.81
CA PHE A 250 -23.19 0.24 9.17
C PHE A 250 -22.64 -0.35 10.47
N CYS A 251 -23.43 -0.31 11.57
CA CYS A 251 -22.95 -0.80 12.87
C CYS A 251 -22.56 -2.29 12.85
N LYS A 252 -23.38 -3.13 12.19
CA LYS A 252 -23.08 -4.56 12.04
C LYS A 252 -21.81 -4.78 11.21
N THR A 253 -21.66 -4.05 10.11
CA THR A 253 -20.51 -4.16 9.20
C THR A 253 -19.23 -3.68 9.89
N TYR A 254 -19.29 -2.55 10.57
CA TYR A 254 -18.17 -2.01 11.33
C TYR A 254 -17.67 -2.98 12.40
N LYS A 255 -18.61 -3.54 13.21
CA LYS A 255 -18.27 -4.53 14.25
C LYS A 255 -17.63 -5.79 13.65
N LYS A 256 -18.07 -6.21 12.45
CA LYS A 256 -17.47 -7.34 11.74
C LYS A 256 -16.01 -7.12 11.38
N TYR A 257 -15.60 -5.88 11.01
CA TYR A 257 -14.23 -5.57 10.63
C TYR A 257 -13.32 -5.29 11.82
N PHE A 258 -13.82 -4.57 12.84
CA PHE A 258 -12.98 -4.07 13.94
C PHE A 258 -13.21 -4.77 15.30
N GLY A 259 -14.14 -5.72 15.37
CA GLY A 259 -14.47 -6.43 16.61
C GLY A 259 -15.24 -5.59 17.65
N ARG A 260 -15.40 -4.27 17.41
CA ARG A 260 -16.07 -3.31 18.27
C ARG A 260 -17.08 -2.47 17.49
N THR A 261 -18.02 -1.83 18.21
CA THR A 261 -19.04 -0.99 17.58
C THR A 261 -18.50 0.42 17.26
N PRO A 262 -19.11 1.14 16.29
CA PRO A 262 -18.76 2.55 16.05
C PRO A 262 -18.89 3.43 17.28
N HIS A 263 -19.88 3.15 18.13
CA HIS A 263 -20.11 3.90 19.36
C HIS A 263 -18.98 3.72 20.38
N GLU A 264 -18.43 2.52 20.50
CA GLU A 264 -17.27 2.26 21.36
C GLU A 264 -16.04 3.05 20.92
N ASP A 265 -15.77 3.13 19.63
CA ASP A 265 -14.65 3.92 19.11
C ASP A 265 -14.94 5.45 19.24
N TYR A 266 -16.18 5.90 19.07
CA TYR A 266 -16.58 7.30 19.28
C TYR A 266 -16.43 7.73 20.75
N MET A 267 -16.78 6.88 21.71
CA MET A 267 -16.64 7.19 23.15
C MET A 267 -15.19 7.15 23.64
N TYR A 268 -14.29 6.53 22.87
CA TYR A 268 -12.86 6.50 23.21
C TYR A 268 -12.22 7.87 23.07
N THR A 269 -12.70 8.73 22.17
CA THR A 269 -12.27 10.13 22.00
C THR A 269 -12.57 11.01 23.21
N GLY A 270 -13.69 10.79 23.90
CA GLY A 270 -14.04 11.53 25.11
C GLY A 270 -13.09 11.30 26.30
N LYS A 271 -12.26 10.27 26.26
CA LYS A 271 -11.26 9.98 27.31
C LYS A 271 -9.87 10.56 27.02
N ILE A 272 -9.57 10.89 25.77
CA ILE A 272 -8.25 11.45 25.36
C ILE A 272 -8.22 12.98 25.53
N SER A 273 -9.35 13.66 25.52
CA SER A 273 -9.42 15.12 25.76
C SER A 273 -9.20 15.54 27.22
N GLY A 274 -8.97 14.61 28.14
CA GLY A 274 -8.80 14.86 29.57
C GLY A 274 -7.46 14.42 30.19
N ALA A 275 -6.53 13.81 29.45
CA ALA A 275 -5.24 13.41 29.99
C ALA A 275 -4.18 13.30 28.89
N ASP A 276 -3.17 14.12 29.02
CA ASP A 276 -1.85 14.08 28.41
C ASP A 276 -1.67 13.56 26.97
N SER A 277 -1.14 14.45 26.16
CA SER A 277 -0.61 14.29 24.82
C SER A 277 0.53 13.27 24.73
N ALA A 278 0.18 12.00 24.70
CA ALA A 278 1.04 10.93 24.22
C ALA A 278 0.15 9.99 23.42
N ILE A 279 -0.13 10.36 22.18
CA ILE A 279 -0.61 9.39 21.19
C ILE A 279 0.61 8.52 20.87
N PRO A 280 0.62 7.22 21.22
CA PRO A 280 1.56 6.32 20.59
C PRO A 280 1.22 6.38 19.10
N ASN A 281 2.20 6.66 18.26
CA ASN A 281 2.10 6.42 16.83
C ASN A 281 1.59 4.98 16.62
N THR A 282 0.29 4.82 16.58
CA THR A 282 -0.35 3.58 16.19
C THR A 282 -0.25 3.52 14.68
N GLU A 283 0.88 3.04 14.24
CA GLU A 283 1.09 1.92 13.34
C GLU A 283 -0.11 1.64 12.45
N TYR A 284 0.14 1.95 11.21
CA TYR A 284 -0.71 1.63 10.07
C TYR A 284 -0.91 0.10 9.99
N PHE A 285 -2.13 -0.34 10.23
CA PHE A 285 -2.60 -1.67 9.85
C PHE A 285 -3.12 -1.68 8.43
#